data_f17bdc932cb0fe7266063ebb8a6728e0
#
_entry.id   f17bdc932cb0fe7266063ebb8a6728e0
#
_cell.length_a   1.000
_cell.length_b   1.000
_cell.length_c   1.000
_cell.angle_alpha   90.00
_cell.angle_beta   90.00
_cell.angle_gamma   90.00
#
_symmetry.space_group_name_H-M   'P 1'
#
loop_
_entity.id
_entity.type
_entity.pdbx_description
1 polymer ?
#
loop_
_entity_poly.entity_id
_entity_poly.type
_entity_poly.pdbx_seq_one_letter_code
_entity_poly.pdbx_strand_id
1 'polypeptide(L)'
;FGFDTVSCASTGNLANSVAAHAAEAGLKSCILIPDGLEAGKILGTLIYGTQLIAVKGSYDDVNRLCSEIGVNHDWAFVNINIRPYYGDGSKSYGYEIAEQLGWKCPDNVIVPVAGSSLITKIWKAFHEFEMLGLVDKVQTKVFAAQATGCSPVTTAIKNGSENIIPVKPNTIAKSIAIGNPADGYYGIK
;
A
#
# COMPACT_ATOMS: atom_id res chain seq x y z
N PHE A 1 -11.39 -0.01 -19.33
CA PHE A 1 -12.49 0.19 -18.38
C PHE A 1 -13.24 1.50 -18.60
N GLY A 2 -12.76 2.40 -19.47
CA GLY A 2 -13.44 3.65 -19.84
C GLY A 2 -13.32 4.79 -18.83
N PHE A 3 -12.50 4.66 -17.80
CA PHE A 3 -12.23 5.77 -16.88
C PHE A 3 -11.39 6.87 -17.55
N ASP A 4 -11.76 8.13 -17.31
CA ASP A 4 -10.99 9.29 -17.77
C ASP A 4 -10.19 9.97 -16.63
N THR A 5 -10.49 9.62 -15.40
CA THR A 5 -9.90 10.21 -14.20
C THR A 5 -9.36 9.13 -13.27
N VAL A 6 -8.11 9.27 -12.86
CA VAL A 6 -7.46 8.41 -11.85
C VAL A 6 -7.31 9.19 -10.56
N SER A 7 -7.59 8.54 -9.44
CA SER A 7 -7.60 9.21 -8.14
C SER A 7 -7.03 8.32 -7.02
N CYS A 8 -6.51 8.94 -5.98
CA CYS A 8 -6.16 8.24 -4.74
C CYS A 8 -6.15 9.19 -3.53
N ALA A 9 -6.26 8.59 -2.34
CA ALA A 9 -5.92 9.23 -1.08
C ALA A 9 -4.46 8.93 -0.76
N SER A 10 -3.57 9.90 -0.91
CA SER A 10 -2.16 9.68 -0.56
C SER A 10 -1.41 11.00 -0.41
N THR A 11 -0.46 11.02 0.53
CA THR A 11 0.41 12.15 0.82
C THR A 11 1.86 11.93 0.39
N GLY A 12 2.14 10.87 -0.37
CA GLY A 12 3.51 10.46 -0.69
C GLY A 12 3.65 9.76 -2.02
N ASN A 13 4.45 8.70 -2.05
CA ASN A 13 4.86 8.01 -3.29
C ASN A 13 3.69 7.53 -4.16
N LEU A 14 2.60 7.05 -3.57
CA LEU A 14 1.42 6.66 -4.35
C LEU A 14 0.84 7.84 -5.11
N ALA A 15 0.68 9.01 -4.47
CA ALA A 15 0.18 10.23 -5.12
C ALA A 15 1.05 10.64 -6.31
N ASN A 16 2.38 10.67 -6.11
CA ASN A 16 3.34 11.01 -7.15
C ASN A 16 3.27 10.01 -8.31
N SER A 17 3.20 8.71 -8.00
CA SER A 17 3.12 7.65 -9.01
C SER A 17 1.82 7.75 -9.82
N VAL A 18 0.67 7.94 -9.16
CA VAL A 18 -0.62 8.09 -9.83
C VAL A 18 -0.62 9.33 -10.74
N ALA A 19 -0.13 10.47 -10.25
CA ALA A 19 -0.07 11.70 -11.04
C ALA A 19 0.84 11.54 -12.28
N ALA A 20 2.03 10.96 -12.11
CA ALA A 20 2.99 10.75 -13.19
C ALA A 20 2.43 9.82 -14.28
N HIS A 21 1.88 8.66 -13.88
CA HIS A 21 1.34 7.69 -14.84
C HIS A 21 0.06 8.19 -15.51
N ALA A 22 -0.79 8.94 -14.79
CA ALA A 22 -1.95 9.56 -15.39
C ALA A 22 -1.56 10.60 -16.46
N ALA A 23 -0.57 11.43 -16.16
CA ALA A 23 -0.05 12.42 -17.13
C ALA A 23 0.51 11.74 -18.39
N GLU A 24 1.31 10.68 -18.23
CA GLU A 24 1.85 9.90 -19.34
C GLU A 24 0.76 9.24 -20.18
N ALA A 25 -0.30 8.75 -19.54
CA ALA A 25 -1.44 8.13 -20.20
C ALA A 25 -2.45 9.13 -20.77
N GLY A 26 -2.27 10.44 -20.61
CA GLY A 26 -3.21 11.47 -21.02
C GLY A 26 -4.52 11.46 -20.23
N LEU A 27 -4.52 10.89 -19.02
CA LEU A 27 -5.68 10.85 -18.14
C LEU A 27 -5.66 12.04 -17.17
N LYS A 28 -6.84 12.43 -16.71
CA LYS A 28 -6.96 13.37 -15.59
C LYS A 28 -6.54 12.67 -14.30
N SER A 29 -5.92 13.41 -13.39
CA SER A 29 -5.62 12.91 -12.05
C SER A 29 -6.15 13.84 -10.98
N CYS A 30 -6.70 13.25 -9.91
CA CYS A 30 -7.22 13.96 -8.75
C CYS A 30 -6.72 13.27 -7.48
N ILE A 31 -5.92 13.98 -6.70
CA ILE A 31 -5.34 13.45 -5.47
C ILE A 31 -6.00 14.11 -4.27
N LEU A 32 -6.51 13.30 -3.36
CA LEU A 32 -7.12 13.76 -2.11
C LEU A 32 -6.11 13.61 -0.96
N ILE A 33 -5.98 14.67 -0.17
CA ILE A 33 -5.03 14.72 0.94
C ILE A 33 -5.72 15.33 2.18
N PRO A 34 -5.27 15.00 3.41
CA PRO A 34 -5.64 15.77 4.58
C PRO A 34 -5.15 17.21 4.46
N ASP A 35 -5.94 18.16 4.94
CA ASP A 35 -5.54 19.58 5.01
C ASP A 35 -4.30 19.78 5.91
N GLY A 36 -3.50 20.79 5.62
CA GLY A 36 -2.33 21.15 6.43
C GLY A 36 -1.06 20.36 6.13
N LEU A 37 -0.94 19.71 4.96
CA LEU A 37 0.31 19.07 4.55
C LEU A 37 1.39 20.08 4.18
N GLU A 38 2.64 19.69 4.45
CA GLU A 38 3.83 20.47 4.08
C GLU A 38 3.92 20.63 2.55
N ALA A 39 4.23 21.86 2.09
CA ALA A 39 4.33 22.21 0.68
C ALA A 39 5.29 21.27 -0.10
N GLY A 40 6.39 20.85 0.51
CA GLY A 40 7.37 19.95 -0.12
C GLY A 40 6.81 18.57 -0.48
N LYS A 41 5.82 18.08 0.27
CA LYS A 41 5.15 16.79 -0.03
C LYS A 41 4.16 16.90 -1.18
N ILE A 42 3.62 18.10 -1.40
CA ILE A 42 2.61 18.38 -2.41
C ILE A 42 3.25 18.66 -3.77
N LEU A 43 4.42 19.30 -3.78
CA LEU A 43 5.07 19.78 -4.99
C LEU A 43 5.37 18.65 -5.99
N GLY A 44 5.88 17.52 -5.49
CA GLY A 44 6.19 16.36 -6.33
C GLY A 44 4.99 15.76 -7.07
N THR A 45 3.78 16.02 -6.57
CA THR A 45 2.52 15.61 -7.20
C THR A 45 2.02 16.68 -8.18
N LEU A 46 2.11 17.95 -7.82
CA LEU A 46 1.58 19.06 -8.62
C LEU A 46 2.32 19.28 -9.94
N ILE A 47 3.61 18.92 -10.04
CA ILE A 47 4.40 19.07 -11.27
C ILE A 47 3.82 18.30 -12.47
N TYR A 48 2.97 17.30 -12.23
CA TYR A 48 2.30 16.51 -13.27
C TYR A 48 0.93 17.08 -13.67
N GLY A 49 0.56 18.27 -13.21
CA GLY A 49 -0.72 18.91 -13.53
C GLY A 49 -1.94 18.28 -12.88
N THR A 50 -1.74 17.52 -11.80
CA THR A 50 -2.83 16.88 -11.06
C THR A 50 -3.70 17.90 -10.33
N GLN A 51 -4.99 17.61 -10.18
CA GLN A 51 -5.85 18.32 -9.25
C GLN A 51 -5.62 17.81 -7.83
N LEU A 52 -5.40 18.72 -6.89
CA LEU A 52 -5.20 18.40 -5.49
C LEU A 52 -6.40 18.91 -4.68
N ILE A 53 -7.02 18.01 -3.91
CA ILE A 53 -8.14 18.35 -3.02
C ILE A 53 -7.68 18.17 -1.58
N ALA A 54 -7.58 19.28 -0.84
CA ALA A 54 -7.33 19.27 0.60
C ALA A 54 -8.64 19.06 1.36
N VAL A 55 -8.71 18.01 2.16
CA VAL A 55 -9.89 17.62 2.92
C VAL A 55 -9.65 17.93 4.40
N LYS A 56 -10.57 18.68 5.02
CA LYS A 56 -10.53 18.90 6.47
C LYS A 56 -10.90 17.62 7.19
N GLY A 57 -9.90 16.96 7.79
CA GLY A 57 -10.08 15.70 8.51
C GLY A 57 -8.83 14.86 8.57
N SER A 58 -8.96 13.66 9.11
CA SER A 58 -7.90 12.66 9.17
C SER A 58 -7.69 11.95 7.83
N TYR A 59 -6.61 11.17 7.72
CA TYR A 59 -6.40 10.29 6.55
C TYR A 59 -7.53 9.28 6.36
N ASP A 60 -8.14 8.80 7.44
CA ASP A 60 -9.27 7.88 7.39
C ASP A 60 -10.53 8.57 6.83
N ASP A 61 -10.74 9.86 7.14
CA ASP A 61 -11.83 10.66 6.55
C ASP A 61 -11.63 10.84 5.04
N VAL A 62 -10.38 11.08 4.60
CA VAL A 62 -10.04 11.16 3.17
C VAL A 62 -10.31 9.84 2.46
N ASN A 63 -9.91 8.72 3.05
CA ASN A 63 -10.18 7.39 2.46
C ASN A 63 -11.68 7.08 2.36
N ARG A 64 -12.44 7.43 3.39
CA ARG A 64 -13.91 7.29 3.37
C ARG A 64 -14.52 8.11 2.25
N LEU A 65 -14.11 9.38 2.10
CA LEU A 65 -14.57 10.25 1.02
C LEU A 65 -14.23 9.67 -0.36
N CYS A 66 -13.02 9.12 -0.55
CA CYS A 66 -12.65 8.43 -1.79
C CYS A 66 -13.57 7.26 -2.11
N SER A 67 -13.99 6.50 -1.10
CA SER A 67 -14.91 5.38 -1.28
C SER A 67 -16.30 5.89 -1.69
N GLU A 68 -16.80 6.95 -1.08
CA GLU A 68 -18.09 7.58 -1.40
C GLU A 68 -18.10 8.17 -2.83
N ILE A 69 -17.01 8.85 -3.23
CA ILE A 69 -16.86 9.37 -4.60
C ILE A 69 -16.81 8.21 -5.60
N GLY A 70 -16.06 7.14 -5.30
CA GLY A 70 -15.91 5.99 -6.19
C GLY A 70 -17.20 5.21 -6.47
N VAL A 71 -18.21 5.35 -5.61
CA VAL A 71 -19.56 4.80 -5.83
C VAL A 71 -20.40 5.70 -6.74
N ASN A 72 -20.19 7.02 -6.67
CA ASN A 72 -21.05 8.00 -7.31
C ASN A 72 -20.47 8.59 -8.62
N HIS A 73 -19.20 8.36 -8.90
CA HIS A 73 -18.50 8.89 -10.06
C HIS A 73 -17.62 7.81 -10.71
N ASP A 74 -17.51 7.85 -12.03
CA ASP A 74 -16.68 6.93 -12.83
C ASP A 74 -15.17 7.28 -12.74
N TRP A 75 -14.66 7.39 -11.52
CA TRP A 75 -13.26 7.61 -11.25
C TRP A 75 -12.55 6.31 -10.89
N ALA A 76 -11.35 6.12 -11.42
CA ALA A 76 -10.50 4.98 -11.06
C ALA A 76 -9.72 5.27 -9.78
N PHE A 77 -10.26 4.89 -8.62
CA PHE A 77 -9.54 4.99 -7.35
C PHE A 77 -8.51 3.88 -7.20
N VAL A 78 -7.25 4.26 -6.94
CA VAL A 78 -6.10 3.34 -6.77
C VAL A 78 -5.72 3.20 -5.29
N ASN A 79 -6.72 3.13 -4.43
CA ASN A 79 -6.50 2.90 -2.99
C ASN A 79 -6.51 1.39 -2.69
N ILE A 80 -5.77 1.00 -1.67
CA ILE A 80 -5.61 -0.41 -1.23
C ILE A 80 -6.96 -1.12 -1.11
N ASN A 81 -7.97 -0.47 -0.51
CA ASN A 81 -9.24 -1.09 -0.14
C ASN A 81 -10.33 -0.95 -1.20
N ILE A 82 -10.05 -0.23 -2.30
CA ILE A 82 -11.06 0.06 -3.32
C ILE A 82 -10.86 -0.81 -4.57
N ARG A 83 -9.62 -1.12 -4.91
CA ARG A 83 -9.27 -1.90 -6.11
C ARG A 83 -8.17 -2.91 -5.81
N PRO A 84 -8.26 -4.15 -6.33
CA PRO A 84 -7.25 -5.20 -6.09
C PRO A 84 -5.91 -4.91 -6.77
N TYR A 85 -5.88 -4.08 -7.80
CA TYR A 85 -4.70 -3.80 -8.62
C TYR A 85 -3.55 -3.17 -7.84
N TYR A 86 -3.84 -2.34 -6.84
CA TYR A 86 -2.82 -1.78 -5.95
C TYR A 86 -2.01 -2.89 -5.27
N GLY A 87 -2.72 -3.86 -4.70
CA GLY A 87 -2.08 -4.99 -4.03
C GLY A 87 -1.23 -5.82 -5.00
N ASP A 88 -1.73 -6.08 -6.20
CA ASP A 88 -1.00 -6.86 -7.20
C ASP A 88 0.28 -6.15 -7.66
N GLY A 89 0.28 -4.82 -7.80
CA GLY A 89 1.48 -4.05 -8.10
C GLY A 89 2.58 -4.22 -7.06
N SER A 90 2.25 -4.44 -5.80
CA SER A 90 3.22 -4.67 -4.72
C SER A 90 4.01 -5.98 -4.86
N LYS A 91 3.58 -6.92 -5.71
CA LYS A 91 4.34 -8.14 -6.04
C LYS A 91 5.68 -7.83 -6.70
N SER A 92 5.80 -6.67 -7.36
CA SER A 92 7.04 -6.24 -8.00
C SER A 92 8.24 -6.23 -7.05
N TYR A 93 8.04 -6.00 -5.75
CA TYR A 93 9.09 -6.15 -4.74
C TYR A 93 9.63 -7.59 -4.65
N GLY A 94 8.75 -8.57 -4.64
CA GLY A 94 9.15 -9.99 -4.64
C GLY A 94 9.81 -10.38 -5.95
N TYR A 95 9.36 -9.85 -7.07
CA TYR A 95 9.96 -10.09 -8.39
C TYR A 95 11.38 -9.55 -8.44
N GLU A 96 11.58 -8.31 -8.02
CA GLU A 96 12.89 -7.67 -8.01
C GLU A 96 13.85 -8.35 -7.03
N ILE A 97 13.39 -8.79 -5.86
CA ILE A 97 14.21 -9.56 -4.91
C ILE A 97 14.72 -10.86 -5.56
N ALA A 98 13.84 -11.63 -6.18
CA ALA A 98 14.24 -12.89 -6.80
C ALA A 98 15.18 -12.67 -7.99
N GLU A 99 14.92 -11.68 -8.83
CA GLU A 99 15.78 -11.32 -9.96
C GLU A 99 17.17 -10.91 -9.50
N GLN A 100 17.28 -9.99 -8.53
CA GLN A 100 18.56 -9.48 -8.02
C GLN A 100 19.37 -10.54 -7.28
N LEU A 101 18.72 -11.56 -6.74
CA LEU A 101 19.37 -12.73 -6.13
C LEU A 101 19.69 -13.85 -7.14
N GLY A 102 19.57 -13.58 -8.44
CA GLY A 102 19.85 -14.55 -9.50
C GLY A 102 18.78 -15.65 -9.59
N TRP A 103 17.51 -15.27 -9.54
CA TRP A 103 16.34 -16.15 -9.58
C TRP A 103 16.32 -17.16 -8.44
N LYS A 104 16.58 -16.66 -7.24
CA LYS A 104 16.50 -17.41 -5.99
C LYS A 104 15.69 -16.62 -4.97
N CYS A 105 14.89 -17.33 -4.20
CA CYS A 105 14.25 -16.73 -3.04
C CYS A 105 15.20 -16.77 -1.83
N PRO A 106 15.25 -15.71 -1.00
CA PRO A 106 16.09 -15.71 0.20
C PRO A 106 15.53 -16.68 1.25
N ASP A 107 16.40 -17.19 2.14
CA ASP A 107 15.96 -18.02 3.27
C ASP A 107 15.07 -17.24 4.24
N ASN A 108 15.38 -15.96 4.42
CA ASN A 108 14.63 -15.08 5.33
C ASN A 108 14.46 -13.70 4.71
N VAL A 109 13.28 -13.10 4.91
CA VAL A 109 13.02 -11.72 4.55
C VAL A 109 12.29 -10.99 5.69
N ILE A 110 12.74 -9.80 6.01
CA ILE A 110 12.11 -8.93 7.01
C ILE A 110 11.42 -7.79 6.26
N VAL A 111 10.12 -7.66 6.46
CA VAL A 111 9.29 -6.69 5.74
C VAL A 111 8.67 -5.69 6.72
N PRO A 112 8.81 -4.37 6.50
CA PRO A 112 8.07 -3.39 7.28
C PRO A 112 6.57 -3.51 7.00
N VAL A 113 5.79 -3.56 8.07
CA VAL A 113 4.34 -3.77 7.97
C VAL A 113 3.57 -2.55 8.45
N ALA A 114 2.81 -1.97 7.54
CA ALA A 114 1.78 -0.97 7.80
C ALA A 114 0.39 -1.61 7.68
N GLY A 115 -0.20 -1.57 6.49
CA GLY A 115 -1.50 -2.19 6.18
C GLY A 115 -1.46 -3.69 5.88
N SER A 116 -0.28 -4.32 5.89
CA SER A 116 -0.01 -5.74 5.57
C SER A 116 0.00 -6.11 4.07
N SER A 117 -0.37 -5.22 3.16
CA SER A 117 -0.41 -5.55 1.73
C SER A 117 0.96 -5.98 1.20
N LEU A 118 2.03 -5.23 1.52
CA LEU A 118 3.37 -5.51 0.99
C LEU A 118 3.88 -6.91 1.37
N ILE A 119 3.79 -7.28 2.65
CA ILE A 119 4.30 -8.57 3.15
C ILE A 119 3.60 -9.74 2.47
N THR A 120 2.27 -9.66 2.33
CA THR A 120 1.47 -10.71 1.68
C THR A 120 1.80 -10.83 0.19
N LYS A 121 2.10 -9.72 -0.48
CA LYS A 121 2.38 -9.72 -1.92
C LYS A 121 3.81 -10.14 -2.25
N ILE A 122 4.79 -9.87 -1.39
CA ILE A 122 6.13 -10.45 -1.51
C ILE A 122 6.06 -11.97 -1.38
N TRP A 123 5.37 -12.48 -0.36
CA TRP A 123 5.17 -13.91 -0.16
C TRP A 123 4.46 -14.55 -1.37
N LYS A 124 3.38 -13.93 -1.84
CA LYS A 124 2.63 -14.40 -3.02
C LYS A 124 3.51 -14.43 -4.27
N ALA A 125 4.33 -13.40 -4.49
CA ALA A 125 5.22 -13.31 -5.65
C ALA A 125 6.20 -14.49 -5.72
N PHE A 126 6.80 -14.87 -4.60
CA PHE A 126 7.72 -16.01 -4.55
C PHE A 126 7.01 -17.32 -4.90
N HIS A 127 5.82 -17.56 -4.36
CA HIS A 127 5.05 -18.76 -4.68
C HIS A 127 4.52 -18.77 -6.12
N GLU A 128 4.18 -17.63 -6.70
CA GLU A 128 3.84 -17.55 -8.13
C GLU A 128 5.06 -17.92 -8.98
N PHE A 129 6.27 -17.49 -8.63
CA PHE A 129 7.48 -17.88 -9.34
C PHE A 129 7.81 -19.38 -9.20
N GLU A 130 7.56 -19.98 -8.03
CA GLU A 130 7.65 -21.43 -7.84
C GLU A 130 6.66 -22.17 -8.76
N MET A 131 5.40 -21.73 -8.79
CA MET A 131 4.38 -22.35 -9.65
C MET A 131 4.70 -22.23 -11.14
N LEU A 132 5.39 -21.16 -11.55
CA LEU A 132 5.84 -20.95 -12.93
C LEU A 132 7.16 -21.67 -13.24
N GLY A 133 7.80 -22.30 -12.27
CA GLY A 133 9.11 -22.96 -12.42
C GLY A 133 10.28 -21.99 -12.63
N LEU A 134 10.14 -20.73 -12.24
CA LEU A 134 11.18 -19.72 -12.36
C LEU A 134 12.16 -19.73 -11.20
N VAL A 135 11.75 -20.26 -10.06
CA VAL A 135 12.58 -20.48 -8.87
C VAL A 135 12.36 -21.88 -8.32
N ASP A 136 13.31 -22.38 -7.53
CA ASP A 136 13.17 -23.63 -6.79
C ASP A 136 12.07 -23.51 -5.72
N LYS A 137 11.78 -24.64 -5.05
CA LYS A 137 10.79 -24.70 -3.97
C LYS A 137 11.03 -23.61 -2.92
N VAL A 138 10.03 -22.76 -2.71
CA VAL A 138 10.09 -21.65 -1.77
C VAL A 138 10.07 -22.15 -0.33
N GLN A 139 11.11 -21.81 0.44
CA GLN A 139 11.23 -22.09 1.87
C GLN A 139 11.45 -20.80 2.67
N THR A 140 11.25 -19.66 2.02
CA THR A 140 11.47 -18.32 2.59
C THR A 140 10.61 -18.12 3.83
N LYS A 141 11.25 -17.75 4.95
CA LYS A 141 10.56 -17.27 6.14
C LYS A 141 10.38 -15.77 6.07
N VAL A 142 9.15 -15.32 6.20
CA VAL A 142 8.80 -13.90 6.14
C VAL A 142 8.51 -13.37 7.53
N PHE A 143 9.22 -12.32 7.92
CA PHE A 143 9.10 -11.71 9.24
C PHE A 143 8.48 -10.31 9.14
N ALA A 144 7.41 -10.08 9.89
CA ALA A 144 6.77 -8.78 9.98
C ALA A 144 7.50 -7.87 10.98
N ALA A 145 7.93 -6.69 10.53
CA ALA A 145 8.52 -5.67 11.38
C ALA A 145 7.55 -4.49 11.55
N GLN A 146 7.18 -4.20 12.81
CA GLN A 146 6.37 -3.05 13.18
C GLN A 146 7.04 -2.25 14.31
N ALA A 147 6.75 -0.94 14.36
CA ALA A 147 7.18 -0.12 15.48
C ALA A 147 6.44 -0.51 16.76
N THR A 148 7.13 -0.56 17.91
CA THR A 148 6.54 -0.93 19.22
C THR A 148 5.32 -0.12 19.60
N GLY A 149 5.29 1.18 19.25
CA GLY A 149 4.14 2.06 19.47
C GLY A 149 3.00 1.91 18.45
N CYS A 150 3.10 0.98 17.49
CA CYS A 150 2.04 0.66 16.53
C CYS A 150 2.29 -0.72 15.93
N SER A 151 1.93 -1.78 16.64
CA SER A 151 2.24 -3.17 16.28
C SER A 151 1.05 -4.13 16.31
N PRO A 152 -0.12 -3.77 15.73
CA PRO A 152 -1.33 -4.59 15.86
C PRO A 152 -1.15 -5.99 15.23
N VAL A 153 -0.48 -6.11 14.08
CA VAL A 153 -0.27 -7.39 13.40
C VAL A 153 0.69 -8.28 14.17
N THR A 154 1.88 -7.76 14.51
CA THR A 154 2.87 -8.55 15.27
C THR A 154 2.39 -8.93 16.66
N THR A 155 1.53 -8.11 17.28
CA THR A 155 0.88 -8.43 18.56
C THR A 155 -0.11 -9.58 18.39
N ALA A 156 -0.94 -9.56 17.34
CA ALA A 156 -1.87 -10.65 17.06
C ALA A 156 -1.11 -11.98 16.83
N ILE A 157 -0.06 -11.96 16.00
CA ILE A 157 0.79 -13.14 15.73
C ILE A 157 1.40 -13.69 17.03
N LYS A 158 1.99 -12.83 17.87
CA LYS A 158 2.59 -13.25 19.17
C LYS A 158 1.57 -13.87 20.11
N ASN A 159 0.33 -13.43 20.06
CA ASN A 159 -0.76 -13.94 20.89
C ASN A 159 -1.47 -15.16 20.28
N GLY A 160 -1.04 -15.64 19.11
CA GLY A 160 -1.70 -16.72 18.39
C GLY A 160 -3.14 -16.38 17.95
N SER A 161 -3.44 -15.11 17.76
CA SER A 161 -4.76 -14.60 17.40
C SER A 161 -4.85 -14.31 15.91
N GLU A 162 -5.95 -14.70 15.29
CA GLU A 162 -6.29 -14.28 13.91
C GLU A 162 -7.02 -12.92 13.88
N ASN A 163 -7.41 -12.40 15.03
CA ASN A 163 -8.09 -11.13 15.15
C ASN A 163 -7.11 -10.03 15.52
N ILE A 164 -7.11 -8.96 14.74
CA ILE A 164 -6.33 -7.76 14.99
C ILE A 164 -7.17 -6.81 15.85
N ILE A 165 -6.59 -6.40 16.97
CA ILE A 165 -7.16 -5.34 17.81
C ILE A 165 -6.56 -4.02 17.36
N PRO A 166 -7.38 -3.07 16.86
CA PRO A 166 -6.89 -1.76 16.46
C PRO A 166 -6.21 -1.02 17.60
N VAL A 167 -5.13 -0.29 17.29
CA VAL A 167 -4.38 0.51 18.26
C VAL A 167 -4.27 1.97 17.80
N LYS A 168 -4.21 2.90 18.75
CA LYS A 168 -3.88 4.30 18.43
C LYS A 168 -2.36 4.40 18.27
N PRO A 169 -1.85 4.78 17.08
CA PRO A 169 -0.41 4.86 16.84
C PRO A 169 0.28 5.90 17.72
N ASN A 170 1.42 5.50 18.30
CA ASN A 170 2.33 6.38 19.04
C ASN A 170 3.79 6.05 18.65
N THR A 171 4.25 6.56 17.51
CA THR A 171 5.57 6.26 16.95
C THR A 171 6.11 7.40 16.11
N ILE A 172 7.44 7.49 16.01
CA ILE A 172 8.14 8.39 15.07
C ILE A 172 8.07 7.87 13.63
N ALA A 173 7.82 6.56 13.43
CA ALA A 173 7.72 5.92 12.12
C ALA A 173 6.34 6.21 11.48
N LYS A 174 6.11 7.46 11.11
CA LYS A 174 4.81 7.98 10.65
C LYS A 174 4.25 7.25 9.43
N SER A 175 5.11 6.86 8.49
CA SER A 175 4.69 6.23 7.22
C SER A 175 4.13 4.81 7.40
N ILE A 176 4.46 4.13 8.50
CA ILE A 176 3.96 2.79 8.81
C ILE A 176 3.03 2.77 10.03
N ALA A 177 2.60 3.93 10.51
CA ALA A 177 1.77 4.10 11.68
C ALA A 177 0.28 3.81 11.37
N ILE A 178 -0.03 2.59 10.96
CA ILE A 178 -1.37 2.13 10.65
C ILE A 178 -1.88 1.27 11.82
N GLY A 179 -2.77 1.85 12.63
CA GLY A 179 -3.32 1.19 13.81
C GLY A 179 -4.43 0.19 13.51
N ASN A 180 -5.08 0.31 12.36
CA ASN A 180 -6.11 -0.61 11.87
C ASN A 180 -5.76 -1.09 10.45
N PRO A 181 -4.89 -2.11 10.30
CA PRO A 181 -4.40 -2.55 9.00
C PRO A 181 -5.47 -3.27 8.19
N ALA A 182 -5.75 -2.76 6.98
CA ALA A 182 -6.80 -3.26 6.11
C ALA A 182 -6.58 -4.71 5.65
N ASP A 183 -5.33 -5.06 5.31
CA ASP A 183 -4.94 -6.41 4.88
C ASP A 183 -4.37 -7.23 6.06
N GLY A 184 -4.61 -6.80 7.28
CA GLY A 184 -4.02 -7.41 8.47
C GLY A 184 -4.32 -8.88 8.64
N TYR A 185 -5.53 -9.31 8.30
CA TYR A 185 -5.92 -10.72 8.30
C TYR A 185 -5.01 -11.57 7.40
N TYR A 186 -4.73 -11.10 6.18
CA TYR A 186 -3.84 -11.81 5.27
C TYR A 186 -2.38 -11.80 5.71
N GLY A 187 -1.97 -10.78 6.47
CA GLY A 187 -0.62 -10.69 7.03
C GLY A 187 -0.38 -11.61 8.21
N ILE A 188 -1.43 -12.14 8.84
CA ILE A 188 -1.35 -13.13 9.93
C ILE A 188 -1.33 -14.56 9.38
N LYS A 189 -2.08 -14.82 8.32
CA LYS A 189 -2.14 -16.13 7.62
C LYS A 189 -0.86 -16.44 6.86
#